data_3172fd29de62b831b6293b4e8c85ea00
#
_entry.id   3172fd29de62b831b6293b4e8c85ea00
#
_cell.length_a   1.000
_cell.length_b   1.000
_cell.length_c   1.000
_cell.angle_alpha   90.00
_cell.angle_beta   90.00
_cell.angle_gamma   90.00
#
_symmetry.space_group_name_H-M   'P 1'
#
loop_
_entity.id
_entity.type
_entity.pdbx_description
1 polymer ?
#
loop_
_entity_poly.entity_id
_entity_poly.type
_entity_poly.pdbx_seq_one_letter_code
_entity_poly.pdbx_strand_id
1 'polypeptide(L)'
;MQKYVQVRVFKDVPRSEEEYKMMMETIPDMIKKVYDANDYILTYLIDDEIVKGDVYVAPYGKQSRIVAVEREADESDIKPEINYRPLTRKIDNILER
;
A
#
# COMPACT_ATOMS: atom_id res chain seq x y z
N MET A 1 -17.89 -7.40 0.68
CA MET A 1 -17.87 -6.80 2.03
C MET A 1 -16.54 -6.11 2.27
N GLN A 2 -16.57 -4.86 2.70
CA GLN A 2 -15.34 -4.12 2.95
C GLN A 2 -14.66 -4.60 4.22
N LYS A 3 -13.33 -4.61 4.18
CA LYS A 3 -12.49 -4.98 5.30
C LYS A 3 -11.51 -3.83 5.54
N TYR A 4 -10.83 -3.89 6.67
CA TYR A 4 -9.76 -2.93 6.99
C TYR A 4 -8.42 -3.60 6.78
N VAL A 5 -7.50 -2.89 6.15
CA VAL A 5 -6.19 -3.43 5.80
C VAL A 5 -5.09 -2.48 6.25
N GLN A 6 -4.01 -3.05 6.80
CA GLN A 6 -2.80 -2.31 7.15
C GLN A 6 -1.84 -2.34 5.96
N VAL A 7 -1.34 -1.18 5.56
CA VAL A 7 -0.46 -1.07 4.41
C VAL A 7 0.78 -0.27 4.77
N ARG A 8 1.89 -0.57 4.09
CA ARG A 8 3.10 0.25 4.15
C ARG A 8 3.05 1.28 3.05
N VAL A 9 3.29 2.53 3.40
CA VAL A 9 3.27 3.64 2.46
C VAL A 9 4.67 3.85 1.90
N PHE A 10 4.79 3.89 0.58
CA PHE A 10 6.04 4.27 -0.07
C PHE A 10 6.12 5.80 -0.01
N LYS A 11 6.85 6.34 0.95
CA LYS A 11 6.82 7.78 1.22
C LYS A 11 7.55 8.60 0.17
N ASP A 12 8.71 8.15 -0.23
CA ASP A 12 9.57 8.95 -1.10
C ASP A 12 9.64 8.43 -2.53
N VAL A 13 9.83 7.13 -2.68
CA VAL A 13 10.00 6.49 -3.99
C VAL A 13 9.38 5.11 -3.93
N PRO A 14 8.55 4.71 -4.90
CA PRO A 14 7.99 5.51 -5.99
C PRO A 14 6.85 6.40 -5.54
N ARG A 15 6.62 7.50 -6.27
CA ARG A 15 5.56 8.47 -5.93
C ARG A 15 4.29 8.27 -6.75
N SER A 16 4.36 7.53 -7.83
CA SER A 16 3.24 7.30 -8.73
C SER A 16 3.27 5.89 -9.26
N GLU A 17 2.14 5.46 -9.84
CA GLU A 17 2.06 4.16 -10.47
C GLU A 17 3.06 4.03 -11.63
N GLU A 18 3.20 5.08 -12.42
CA GLU A 18 4.13 5.09 -13.54
C GLU A 18 5.57 4.91 -13.07
N GLU A 19 5.94 5.64 -12.02
CA GLU A 19 7.27 5.52 -11.44
C GLU A 19 7.50 4.13 -10.87
N TYR A 20 6.50 3.58 -10.20
CA TYR A 20 6.58 2.23 -9.66
C TYR A 20 6.85 1.20 -10.76
N LYS A 21 6.08 1.27 -11.85
CA LYS A 21 6.23 0.33 -12.97
C LYS A 21 7.60 0.47 -13.63
N MET A 22 8.05 1.71 -13.83
CA MET A 22 9.37 1.95 -14.41
C MET A 22 10.48 1.37 -13.54
N MET A 23 10.39 1.58 -12.24
CA MET A 23 11.39 1.07 -11.30
C MET A 23 11.37 -0.46 -11.25
N MET A 24 10.20 -1.08 -11.32
CA MET A 24 10.12 -2.53 -11.35
C MET A 24 10.77 -3.12 -12.59
N GLU A 25 10.73 -2.41 -13.72
CA GLU A 25 11.35 -2.87 -14.95
C GLU A 25 12.86 -2.66 -14.95
N THR A 26 13.32 -1.54 -14.36
CA THR A 26 14.74 -1.14 -14.48
C THR A 26 15.56 -1.48 -13.25
N ILE A 27 15.01 -1.32 -12.05
CA ILE A 27 15.73 -1.55 -10.79
C ILE A 27 14.82 -2.21 -9.76
N PRO A 28 14.36 -3.45 -10.03
CA PRO A 28 13.37 -4.10 -9.14
C PRO A 28 13.87 -4.28 -7.70
N ASP A 29 15.16 -4.48 -7.50
CA ASP A 29 15.71 -4.64 -6.16
C ASP A 29 15.58 -3.38 -5.31
N MET A 30 15.54 -2.21 -5.95
CA MET A 30 15.36 -0.97 -5.22
C MET A 30 13.95 -0.87 -4.63
N ILE A 31 12.94 -1.34 -5.37
CA ILE A 31 11.57 -1.37 -4.87
C ILE A 31 11.51 -2.20 -3.58
N LYS A 32 12.13 -3.35 -3.59
CA LYS A 32 12.15 -4.20 -2.39
C LYS A 32 12.88 -3.53 -1.24
N LYS A 33 13.99 -2.88 -1.50
CA LYS A 33 14.75 -2.16 -0.47
C LYS A 33 13.93 -1.04 0.16
N VAL A 34 13.23 -0.27 -0.69
CA VAL A 34 12.37 0.81 -0.21
C VAL A 34 11.23 0.24 0.64
N TYR A 35 10.63 -0.86 0.18
CA TYR A 35 9.58 -1.53 0.93
C TYR A 35 10.09 -1.99 2.29
N ASP A 36 11.22 -2.68 2.32
CA ASP A 36 11.77 -3.23 3.56
C ASP A 36 12.19 -2.14 4.55
N ALA A 37 12.63 -1.01 4.04
CA ALA A 37 13.12 0.09 4.88
C ALA A 37 11.99 0.97 5.43
N ASN A 38 10.80 0.88 4.85
CA ASN A 38 9.69 1.77 5.21
C ASN A 38 8.81 1.12 6.27
N ASP A 39 8.72 1.75 7.42
CA ASP A 39 7.89 1.25 8.54
C ASP A 39 6.64 2.10 8.77
N TYR A 40 6.31 2.99 7.85
CA TYR A 40 5.15 3.85 7.98
C TYR A 40 3.89 3.10 7.56
N ILE A 41 3.07 2.76 8.55
CA ILE A 41 1.88 1.92 8.37
C ILE A 41 0.62 2.77 8.49
N LEU A 42 -0.31 2.58 7.55
CA LEU A 42 -1.63 3.21 7.59
C LEU A 42 -2.73 2.15 7.42
N THR A 43 -3.94 2.54 7.77
CA THR A 43 -5.12 1.67 7.64
C THR A 43 -6.04 2.22 6.57
N TYR A 44 -6.51 1.34 5.68
CA TYR A 44 -7.45 1.66 4.62
C TYR A 44 -8.57 0.64 4.56
N LEU A 45 -9.63 0.97 3.83
CA LEU A 45 -10.68 0.03 3.49
C LEU A 45 -10.29 -0.71 2.21
N ILE A 46 -10.68 -1.98 2.11
CA ILE A 46 -10.38 -2.81 0.94
C ILE A 46 -11.56 -3.73 0.67
N ASP A 47 -11.94 -3.87 -0.61
CA ASP A 47 -13.00 -4.79 -1.04
C ASP A 47 -12.46 -6.12 -1.55
N ASP A 48 -11.19 -6.14 -1.95
CA ASP A 48 -10.55 -7.32 -2.52
C ASP A 48 -10.00 -8.24 -1.44
N GLU A 49 -9.52 -9.41 -1.85
CA GLU A 49 -8.82 -10.31 -0.96
C GLU A 49 -7.53 -9.65 -0.46
N ILE A 50 -7.26 -9.84 0.83
CA ILE A 50 -6.06 -9.27 1.45
C ILE A 50 -4.91 -10.24 1.27
N VAL A 51 -3.95 -9.86 0.42
CA VAL A 51 -2.76 -10.67 0.12
C VAL A 51 -1.53 -9.83 0.41
N LYS A 52 -0.69 -10.30 1.32
CA LYS A 52 0.53 -9.57 1.68
C LYS A 52 1.40 -9.36 0.44
N GLY A 53 1.87 -8.13 0.28
CA GLY A 53 2.72 -7.77 -0.85
C GLY A 53 1.97 -7.21 -2.05
N ASP A 54 0.64 -7.32 -2.09
CA ASP A 54 -0.13 -6.66 -3.14
C ASP A 54 0.07 -5.16 -3.05
N VAL A 55 0.20 -4.52 -4.21
CA VAL A 55 0.49 -3.08 -4.30
C VAL A 55 -0.73 -2.35 -4.84
N TYR A 56 -1.06 -1.26 -4.18
CA TYR A 56 -2.23 -0.44 -4.52
C TYR A 56 -1.86 1.02 -4.64
N VAL A 57 -2.69 1.75 -5.38
CA VAL A 57 -2.73 3.20 -5.30
C VAL A 57 -3.70 3.55 -4.19
N ALA A 58 -3.27 4.41 -3.26
CA ALA A 58 -4.08 4.79 -2.12
C ALA A 58 -4.21 6.31 -2.03
N PRO A 59 -5.35 6.82 -1.56
CA PRO A 59 -5.49 8.24 -1.30
C PRO A 59 -4.64 8.63 -0.08
N TYR A 60 -3.95 9.76 -0.17
CA TYR A 60 -3.07 10.23 0.88
C TYR A 60 -3.21 11.75 0.96
N GLY A 61 -4.09 12.22 1.85
CA GLY A 61 -4.43 13.63 1.87
C GLY A 61 -5.10 14.04 0.56
N LYS A 62 -4.53 15.01 -0.12
CA LYS A 62 -5.00 15.46 -1.43
C LYS A 62 -4.26 14.79 -2.59
N GLN A 63 -3.36 13.87 -2.27
CA GLN A 63 -2.53 13.19 -3.27
C GLN A 63 -2.83 11.70 -3.26
N SER A 64 -2.10 10.98 -4.09
CA SER A 64 -2.10 9.53 -4.07
C SER A 64 -0.70 9.04 -3.76
N ARG A 65 -0.62 7.87 -3.15
CA ARG A 65 0.65 7.22 -2.84
C ARG A 65 0.58 5.76 -3.22
N ILE A 66 1.75 5.18 -3.43
CA ILE A 66 1.86 3.74 -3.64
C ILE A 66 1.99 3.08 -2.28
N VAL A 67 1.23 2.03 -2.07
CA VAL A 67 1.23 1.29 -0.81
C VAL A 67 1.29 -0.20 -1.07
N ALA A 68 1.85 -0.95 -0.11
CA ALA A 68 1.90 -2.40 -0.19
C ALA A 68 1.18 -3.00 1.01
N VAL A 69 0.37 -4.01 0.77
CA VAL A 69 -0.43 -4.66 1.81
C VAL A 69 0.48 -5.40 2.79
N GLU A 70 0.28 -5.16 4.08
CA GLU A 70 0.97 -5.89 5.14
C GLU A 70 0.12 -7.01 5.71
N ARG A 71 -1.09 -6.67 6.17
CA ARG A 71 -1.98 -7.64 6.81
C ARG A 71 -3.37 -7.05 6.98
N GLU A 72 -4.31 -7.89 7.32
CA GLU A 72 -5.63 -7.41 7.74
C GLU A 72 -5.49 -6.68 9.06
N ALA A 73 -6.20 -5.57 9.23
CA ALA A 73 -6.16 -4.80 10.46
C ALA A 73 -6.92 -5.52 11.57
N ASP A 74 -6.37 -5.45 12.78
CA ASP A 74 -7.05 -5.94 13.98
C ASP A 74 -8.01 -4.88 14.50
N GLU A 75 -8.94 -5.29 15.36
CA GLU A 75 -9.86 -4.33 15.98
C GLU A 75 -9.10 -3.22 16.72
N SER A 76 -7.96 -3.54 17.30
CA SER A 76 -7.14 -2.57 18.01
C SER A 76 -6.52 -1.51 17.08
N ASP A 77 -6.42 -1.80 15.80
CA ASP A 77 -5.89 -0.86 14.81
C ASP A 77 -6.95 0.11 14.30
N ILE A 78 -8.22 -0.20 14.56
CA ILE A 78 -9.35 0.57 14.02
C ILE A 78 -9.89 1.50 15.08
N LYS A 79 -9.91 2.80 14.77
CA LYS A 79 -10.40 3.83 15.69
C LYS A 79 -11.74 4.37 15.19
N PRO A 80 -12.80 4.36 16.02
CA PRO A 80 -14.12 4.77 15.56
C PRO A 80 -14.21 6.24 15.16
N GLU A 81 -13.31 7.08 15.65
CA GLU A 81 -13.32 8.52 15.33
C GLU A 81 -12.67 8.83 13.98
N ILE A 82 -12.06 7.84 13.33
CA ILE A 82 -11.38 8.05 12.05
C ILE A 82 -12.24 7.51 10.91
N ASN A 83 -12.40 8.34 9.87
CA ASN A 83 -13.05 7.93 8.63
C ASN A 83 -11.99 7.36 7.68
N TYR A 84 -11.89 6.04 7.65
CA TYR A 84 -10.92 5.38 6.79
C TYR A 84 -11.37 5.46 5.34
N ARG A 85 -10.41 5.66 4.44
CA ARG A 85 -10.66 5.78 3.01
C ARG A 85 -10.36 4.46 2.32
N PRO A 86 -11.05 4.16 1.21
CA PRO A 86 -10.77 2.93 0.47
C PRO A 86 -9.52 3.07 -0.39
N LEU A 87 -8.84 1.94 -0.62
CA LEU A 87 -7.77 1.88 -1.61
C LEU A 87 -8.36 2.18 -2.99
N THR A 88 -7.60 2.87 -3.84
CA THR A 88 -8.10 3.32 -5.13
C THR A 88 -8.15 2.17 -6.14
N ARG A 89 -7.01 1.50 -6.36
CA ARG A 89 -6.96 0.34 -7.26
C ARG A 89 -5.67 -0.44 -7.06
N LYS A 90 -5.72 -1.69 -7.46
CA LYS A 90 -4.58 -2.60 -7.36
C LYS A 90 -3.64 -2.42 -8.55
N ILE A 91 -2.33 -2.48 -8.28
CA ILE A 91 -1.32 -2.39 -9.32
C ILE A 91 -0.65 -3.74 -9.52
N ASP A 92 0.11 -4.19 -8.52
CA ASP A 92 1.00 -5.34 -8.69
C ASP A 92 1.34 -5.92 -7.32
N ASN A 93 2.00 -7.08 -7.31
CA ASN A 93 2.45 -7.73 -6.07
C ASN A 93 3.97 -7.68 -5.99
N ILE A 94 4.49 -6.94 -5.02
CA ILE A 94 5.92 -6.73 -4.85
C ILE A 94 6.64 -7.97 -4.31
N LEU A 95 5.97 -8.78 -3.49
CA LEU A 95 6.61 -9.91 -2.81
C LEU A 95 6.65 -11.19 -3.65
N GLU A 96 5.96 -11.24 -4.76
CA GLU A 96 5.96 -12.38 -5.66
C GLU A 96 7.01 -12.25 -6.76
N ARG A 97 7.80 -11.20 -6.73
CA ARG A 97 8.78 -10.93 -7.77
C ARG A 97 10.21 -11.21 -7.36
#